data_fab5706dfb1d5d9ae71ef3ecfc8263e5
#
_entry.id   fab5706dfb1d5d9ae71ef3ecfc8263e5
#
_cell.length_a   1.000
_cell.length_b   1.000
_cell.length_c   1.000
_cell.angle_alpha   90.00
_cell.angle_beta   90.00
_cell.angle_gamma   90.00
#
_symmetry.space_group_name_H-M   'P 1'
#
loop_
_entity.id
_entity.type
_entity.pdbx_description
1 polymer ?
#
loop_
_entity_poly.entity_id
_entity_poly.type
_entity_poly.pdbx_seq_one_letter_code
_entity_poly.pdbx_strand_id
1 'polypeptide(L)'
;PIGAHNSGLIGESPKGVPNNLMPLILDVASGKRGELVVFGDDYDTPDGTGVRDYIHVEDLARRHVDALVHTSKISGWATFNLGTGKGISVLDLISSFERVTSQKVHYRIAARRPGDVAVSLADPSRARDVLGWQTVLDVDRMCADSWRFRSGNQTGSED
;
A
#
# COMPACT_ATOMS: atom_id res chain seq x y z
N PRO A 1 2.00 0.83 -4.29
CA PRO A 1 2.16 -0.50 -3.71
C PRO A 1 2.45 -0.40 -2.22
N ILE A 2 2.07 -1.43 -1.47
CA ILE A 2 2.38 -1.63 -0.06
C ILE A 2 2.69 -3.12 0.18
N GLY A 3 3.03 -3.49 1.40
CA GLY A 3 3.50 -4.85 1.70
C GLY A 3 5.02 -4.96 1.70
N ALA A 4 5.50 -6.17 1.90
CA ALA A 4 6.90 -6.53 1.86
C ALA A 4 7.05 -7.96 1.33
N HIS A 5 8.26 -8.39 1.02
CA HIS A 5 8.51 -9.78 0.66
C HIS A 5 8.15 -10.70 1.84
N ASN A 6 7.56 -11.84 1.54
CA ASN A 6 7.04 -12.78 2.54
C ASN A 6 8.10 -13.31 3.52
N SER A 7 9.39 -13.22 3.18
CA SER A 7 10.49 -13.57 4.09
C SER A 7 10.67 -12.57 5.23
N GLY A 8 10.12 -11.34 5.12
CA GLY A 8 10.40 -10.24 6.06
C GLY A 8 11.79 -9.59 5.90
N LEU A 9 12.57 -9.96 4.87
CA LEU A 9 13.93 -9.45 4.65
C LEU A 9 13.98 -8.26 3.68
N ILE A 10 12.97 -8.11 2.81
CA ILE A 10 12.92 -7.07 1.77
C ILE A 10 11.60 -6.31 1.92
N GLY A 11 11.69 -5.00 2.06
CA GLY A 11 10.54 -4.12 2.21
C GLY A 11 10.88 -2.65 2.05
N GLU A 12 9.90 -1.78 2.24
CA GLU A 12 10.06 -0.33 2.12
C GLU A 12 10.73 0.24 3.37
N SER A 13 11.91 0.85 3.21
CA SER A 13 12.66 1.56 4.27
C SER A 13 13.05 2.95 3.78
N PRO A 14 12.13 3.93 3.81
CA PRO A 14 12.39 5.27 3.31
C PRO A 14 13.43 6.01 4.16
N LYS A 15 14.31 6.77 3.50
CA LYS A 15 15.21 7.71 4.17
C LYS A 15 14.46 9.02 4.47
N GLY A 16 14.54 9.51 5.71
CA GLY A 16 13.84 10.72 6.14
C GLY A 16 12.37 10.49 6.48
N VAL A 17 11.56 11.55 6.40
CA VAL A 17 10.12 11.48 6.72
C VAL A 17 9.36 10.80 5.58
N PRO A 18 8.64 9.70 5.84
CA PRO A 18 7.86 9.03 4.82
C PRO A 18 6.72 9.92 4.28
N ASN A 19 6.45 9.81 2.97
CA ASN A 19 5.31 10.47 2.33
C ASN A 19 4.13 9.52 2.09
N ASN A 20 4.37 8.20 2.14
CA ASN A 20 3.35 7.17 1.93
C ASN A 20 2.68 6.76 3.24
N LEU A 21 1.42 6.34 3.16
CA LEU A 21 0.60 6.03 4.33
C LEU A 21 1.12 4.81 5.11
N MET A 22 1.46 3.69 4.46
CA MET A 22 1.90 2.47 5.15
C MET A 22 3.18 2.67 5.98
N PRO A 23 4.26 3.31 5.49
CA PRO A 23 5.42 3.64 6.32
C PRO A 23 5.08 4.50 7.54
N LEU A 24 4.13 5.44 7.42
CA LEU A 24 3.69 6.27 8.54
C LEU A 24 2.92 5.45 9.58
N ILE A 25 2.05 4.53 9.14
CA ILE A 25 1.36 3.57 10.02
C ILE A 25 2.38 2.73 10.78
N LEU A 26 3.40 2.21 10.08
CA LEU A 26 4.47 1.42 10.67
C LEU A 26 5.30 2.22 11.69
N ASP A 27 5.56 3.49 11.43
CA ASP A 27 6.28 4.37 12.37
C ASP A 27 5.48 4.61 13.66
N VAL A 28 4.14 4.76 13.55
CA VAL A 28 3.27 4.88 14.73
C VAL A 28 3.23 3.57 15.51
N ALA A 29 2.95 2.46 14.82
CA ALA A 29 2.83 1.15 15.43
C ALA A 29 4.14 0.68 16.10
N SER A 30 5.30 1.11 15.58
CA SER A 30 6.62 0.81 16.17
C SER A 30 7.08 1.80 17.25
N GLY A 31 6.24 2.78 17.60
CA GLY A 31 6.58 3.81 18.60
C GLY A 31 7.55 4.90 18.12
N LYS A 32 7.94 4.87 16.85
CA LYS A 32 8.84 5.85 16.24
C LYS A 32 8.18 7.22 16.05
N ARG A 33 6.84 7.23 15.96
CA ARG A 33 5.98 8.40 15.83
C ARG A 33 4.82 8.28 16.81
N GLY A 34 4.44 9.39 17.45
CA GLY A 34 3.35 9.39 18.44
C GLY A 34 1.97 9.18 17.82
N GLU A 35 1.72 9.78 16.65
CA GLU A 35 0.42 9.69 15.98
C GLU A 35 0.53 9.84 14.46
N LEU A 36 -0.44 9.29 13.75
CA LEU A 36 -0.68 9.49 12.32
C LEU A 36 -1.61 10.69 12.12
N VAL A 37 -1.33 11.51 11.09
CA VAL A 37 -2.26 12.55 10.66
C VAL A 37 -3.06 12.05 9.46
N VAL A 38 -4.37 11.91 9.62
CA VAL A 38 -5.32 11.60 8.54
C VAL A 38 -5.88 12.92 8.00
N PHE A 39 -5.75 13.16 6.70
CA PHE A 39 -6.11 14.42 6.06
C PHE A 39 -7.49 14.34 5.42
N GLY A 40 -8.47 15.01 6.04
CA GLY A 40 -9.87 15.04 5.64
C GLY A 40 -10.67 13.84 6.14
N ASP A 41 -11.88 14.13 6.63
CA ASP A 41 -12.90 13.17 7.05
C ASP A 41 -14.28 13.53 6.47
N ASP A 42 -14.27 14.42 5.48
CA ASP A 42 -15.46 15.02 4.87
C ASP A 42 -15.50 14.77 3.35
N TYR A 43 -14.70 13.83 2.80
CA TYR A 43 -14.81 13.39 1.42
C TYR A 43 -16.12 12.62 1.20
N ASP A 44 -16.64 12.67 -0.04
CA ASP A 44 -17.76 11.83 -0.47
C ASP A 44 -17.28 10.37 -0.64
N THR A 45 -17.08 9.70 0.49
CA THR A 45 -16.62 8.32 0.62
C THR A 45 -17.30 7.68 1.84
N PRO A 46 -17.33 6.35 1.98
CA PRO A 46 -18.07 5.68 3.06
C PRO A 46 -17.73 6.12 4.48
N ASP A 47 -16.47 6.48 4.75
CA ASP A 47 -15.99 6.92 6.07
C ASP A 47 -15.45 8.35 6.08
N GLY A 48 -15.66 9.08 5.00
CA GLY A 48 -15.19 10.46 4.83
C GLY A 48 -13.71 10.60 4.51
N THR A 49 -12.91 9.53 4.55
CA THR A 49 -11.48 9.60 4.25
C THR A 49 -11.16 9.24 2.80
N GLY A 50 -9.97 9.60 2.32
CA GLY A 50 -9.58 9.34 0.94
C GLY A 50 -9.46 7.85 0.61
N VAL A 51 -9.98 7.43 -0.55
CA VAL A 51 -9.97 6.05 -1.02
C VAL A 51 -8.90 5.88 -2.09
N ARG A 52 -8.09 4.82 -1.95
CA ARG A 52 -7.00 4.49 -2.89
C ARG A 52 -7.01 3.01 -3.25
N ASP A 53 -6.41 2.69 -4.40
CA ASP A 53 -6.19 1.31 -4.84
C ASP A 53 -4.80 0.87 -4.35
N TYR A 54 -4.78 0.03 -3.32
CA TYR A 54 -3.55 -0.55 -2.78
C TYR A 54 -3.27 -1.91 -3.43
N ILE A 55 -2.03 -2.13 -3.81
CA ILE A 55 -1.56 -3.35 -4.46
C ILE A 55 -0.35 -3.89 -3.68
N HIS A 56 -0.30 -5.21 -3.49
CA HIS A 56 0.84 -5.83 -2.84
C HIS A 56 2.09 -5.74 -3.72
N VAL A 57 3.22 -5.37 -3.13
CA VAL A 57 4.48 -5.20 -3.88
C VAL A 57 4.94 -6.47 -4.59
N GLU A 58 4.66 -7.66 -4.03
CA GLU A 58 4.97 -8.93 -4.70
C GLU A 58 4.09 -9.18 -5.93
N ASP A 59 2.78 -8.84 -5.87
CA ASP A 59 1.90 -8.92 -7.04
C ASP A 59 2.40 -7.98 -8.14
N LEU A 60 2.78 -6.75 -7.75
CA LEU A 60 3.37 -5.80 -8.69
C LEU A 60 4.67 -6.32 -9.31
N ALA A 61 5.58 -6.87 -8.50
CA ALA A 61 6.87 -7.40 -8.98
C ALA A 61 6.69 -8.57 -9.95
N ARG A 62 5.81 -9.53 -9.62
CA ARG A 62 5.51 -10.68 -10.52
C ARG A 62 5.04 -10.20 -11.89
N ARG A 63 4.19 -9.17 -11.93
CA ARG A 63 3.65 -8.67 -13.19
C ARG A 63 4.63 -7.85 -14.02
N HIS A 64 5.64 -7.26 -13.40
CA HIS A 64 6.77 -6.72 -14.16
C HIS A 64 7.50 -7.84 -14.93
N VAL A 65 7.70 -9.00 -14.30
CA VAL A 65 8.31 -10.16 -14.97
C VAL A 65 7.41 -10.66 -16.11
N ASP A 66 6.10 -10.81 -15.88
CA ASP A 66 5.16 -11.22 -16.92
C ASP A 66 5.12 -10.24 -18.10
N ALA A 67 5.14 -8.93 -17.80
CA ALA A 67 5.22 -7.91 -18.83
C ALA A 67 6.50 -8.02 -19.68
N LEU A 68 7.66 -8.28 -19.05
CA LEU A 68 8.92 -8.50 -19.78
C LEU A 68 8.83 -9.68 -20.74
N VAL A 69 8.25 -10.81 -20.30
CA VAL A 69 8.02 -11.98 -21.16
C VAL A 69 7.08 -11.62 -22.33
N HIS A 70 6.10 -10.75 -22.09
CA HIS A 70 5.14 -10.35 -23.11
C HIS A 70 5.70 -9.32 -24.11
N THR A 71 6.72 -8.54 -23.74
CA THR A 71 7.30 -7.52 -24.62
C THR A 71 7.85 -8.08 -25.92
N SER A 72 8.32 -9.34 -25.95
CA SER A 72 8.76 -10.02 -27.17
C SER A 72 7.67 -10.16 -28.24
N LYS A 73 6.40 -9.98 -27.86
CA LYS A 73 5.22 -10.10 -28.73
C LYS A 73 4.63 -8.74 -29.13
N ILE A 74 5.15 -7.64 -28.61
CA ILE A 74 4.64 -6.29 -28.83
C ILE A 74 5.66 -5.52 -29.70
N SER A 75 5.19 -4.91 -30.78
CA SER A 75 5.97 -3.93 -31.52
C SER A 75 5.61 -2.53 -31.03
N GLY A 76 6.62 -1.71 -30.71
CA GLY A 76 6.45 -0.35 -30.20
C GLY A 76 6.31 -0.32 -28.67
N TRP A 77 5.35 0.44 -28.14
CA TRP A 77 5.11 0.61 -26.72
C TRP A 77 3.65 0.34 -26.35
N ALA A 78 3.43 -0.09 -25.11
CA ALA A 78 2.11 -0.28 -24.55
C ALA A 78 2.10 0.14 -23.07
N THR A 79 0.98 0.73 -22.62
CA THR A 79 0.76 1.15 -21.24
C THR A 79 -0.26 0.25 -20.57
N PHE A 80 -0.02 -0.10 -19.31
CA PHE A 80 -0.92 -0.89 -18.49
C PHE A 80 -1.05 -0.27 -17.10
N ASN A 81 -2.29 -0.05 -16.66
CA ASN A 81 -2.54 0.27 -15.26
C ASN A 81 -2.51 -1.03 -14.46
N LEU A 82 -1.81 -0.99 -13.33
CA LEU A 82 -1.71 -2.13 -12.41
C LEU A 82 -2.33 -1.73 -11.07
N GLY A 83 -3.34 -2.46 -10.66
CA GLY A 83 -4.09 -2.25 -9.43
C GLY A 83 -5.06 -3.38 -9.16
N THR A 84 -5.78 -3.31 -8.06
CA THR A 84 -6.82 -4.27 -7.72
C THR A 84 -8.16 -3.91 -8.36
N GLY A 85 -8.34 -2.64 -8.74
CA GLY A 85 -9.63 -2.06 -9.10
C GLY A 85 -10.57 -1.88 -7.90
N LYS A 86 -10.09 -2.12 -6.69
CA LYS A 86 -10.85 -1.99 -5.44
C LYS A 86 -10.29 -0.87 -4.58
N GLY A 87 -11.18 -0.01 -4.09
CA GLY A 87 -10.82 1.09 -3.22
C GLY A 87 -10.77 0.66 -1.76
N ILE A 88 -9.78 1.17 -1.04
CA ILE A 88 -9.65 1.02 0.41
C ILE A 88 -9.44 2.43 0.97
N SER A 89 -10.21 2.80 1.98
CA SER A 89 -10.09 4.09 2.65
C SER A 89 -8.88 4.12 3.59
N VAL A 90 -8.51 5.32 4.05
CA VAL A 90 -7.44 5.44 5.04
C VAL A 90 -7.80 4.74 6.34
N LEU A 91 -9.05 4.89 6.83
CA LEU A 91 -9.48 4.25 8.08
C LEU A 91 -9.66 2.74 7.93
N ASP A 92 -10.10 2.25 6.76
CA ASP A 92 -10.15 0.81 6.48
C ASP A 92 -8.75 0.18 6.49
N LEU A 93 -7.75 0.87 5.93
CA LEU A 93 -6.37 0.39 5.96
C LEU A 93 -5.82 0.33 7.38
N ILE A 94 -6.07 1.36 8.21
CA ILE A 94 -5.70 1.37 9.63
C ILE A 94 -6.38 0.22 10.36
N SER A 95 -7.69 0.03 10.18
CA SER A 95 -8.47 -1.03 10.82
C SER A 95 -7.96 -2.42 10.43
N SER A 96 -7.64 -2.64 9.14
CA SER A 96 -7.04 -3.89 8.66
C SER A 96 -5.68 -4.13 9.29
N PHE A 97 -4.83 -3.10 9.36
CA PHE A 97 -3.51 -3.19 9.98
C PHE A 97 -3.62 -3.56 11.47
N GLU A 98 -4.46 -2.86 12.25
CA GLU A 98 -4.67 -3.16 13.67
C GLU A 98 -5.17 -4.59 13.90
N ARG A 99 -6.12 -5.04 13.06
CA ARG A 99 -6.72 -6.37 13.16
C ARG A 99 -5.70 -7.48 12.94
N VAL A 100 -4.84 -7.38 11.91
CA VAL A 100 -3.92 -8.47 11.54
C VAL A 100 -2.62 -8.46 12.34
N THR A 101 -2.22 -7.29 12.87
CA THR A 101 -0.95 -7.14 13.60
C THR A 101 -1.12 -7.06 15.10
N SER A 102 -2.34 -6.83 15.59
CA SER A 102 -2.66 -6.51 16.99
C SER A 102 -1.91 -5.26 17.51
N GLN A 103 -1.40 -4.43 16.63
CA GLN A 103 -0.75 -3.17 16.97
C GLN A 103 -1.75 -2.01 16.85
N LYS A 104 -1.70 -1.06 17.79
CA LYS A 104 -2.55 0.14 17.76
C LYS A 104 -1.90 1.26 16.94
N VAL A 105 -2.73 1.96 16.18
CA VAL A 105 -2.34 3.12 15.36
C VAL A 105 -3.10 4.34 15.85
N HIS A 106 -2.46 5.11 16.72
CA HIS A 106 -3.03 6.38 17.15
C HIS A 106 -3.04 7.38 16.00
N TYR A 107 -4.18 8.03 15.77
CA TYR A 107 -4.30 9.04 14.71
C TYR A 107 -5.17 10.22 15.15
N ARG A 108 -5.00 11.33 14.46
CA ARG A 108 -5.89 12.49 14.50
C ARG A 108 -6.31 12.90 13.11
N ILE A 109 -7.49 13.50 13.02
CA ILE A 109 -7.99 14.09 11.78
C ILE A 109 -7.43 15.52 11.63
N ALA A 110 -7.08 15.89 10.42
CA ALA A 110 -6.70 17.25 10.03
C ALA A 110 -7.48 17.67 8.77
N ALA A 111 -7.45 18.94 8.44
CA ALA A 111 -8.07 19.46 7.21
C ALA A 111 -7.49 18.77 5.96
N ARG A 112 -8.28 18.71 4.88
CA ARG A 112 -7.83 18.16 3.58
C ARG A 112 -6.54 18.82 3.12
N ARG A 113 -5.65 18.05 2.50
CA ARG A 113 -4.51 18.61 1.80
C ARG A 113 -4.93 19.15 0.43
N PRO A 114 -4.40 20.30 -0.01
CA PRO A 114 -4.64 20.78 -1.36
C PRO A 114 -4.22 19.74 -2.41
N GLY A 115 -5.09 19.47 -3.38
CA GLY A 115 -4.85 18.53 -4.46
C GLY A 115 -5.21 17.06 -4.17
N ASP A 116 -5.56 16.69 -2.93
CA ASP A 116 -6.07 15.34 -2.64
C ASP A 116 -7.49 15.17 -3.22
N VAL A 117 -7.70 14.02 -3.86
CA VAL A 117 -9.02 13.61 -4.40
C VAL A 117 -9.67 12.58 -3.49
N ALA A 118 -11.02 12.56 -3.48
CA ALA A 118 -11.80 11.62 -2.67
C ALA A 118 -11.46 10.16 -3.02
N VAL A 119 -11.47 9.82 -4.31
CA VAL A 119 -11.26 8.46 -4.82
C VAL A 119 -10.24 8.47 -5.95
N SER A 120 -9.27 7.55 -5.89
CA SER A 120 -8.32 7.30 -6.97
C SER A 120 -8.07 5.80 -7.10
N LEU A 121 -8.58 5.21 -8.18
CA LEU A 121 -8.50 3.78 -8.47
C LEU A 121 -7.86 3.56 -9.83
N ALA A 122 -7.18 2.43 -9.99
CA ALA A 122 -6.75 1.95 -11.28
C ALA A 122 -7.90 1.21 -12.00
N ASP A 123 -7.94 1.31 -13.32
CA ASP A 123 -8.66 0.35 -14.15
C ASP A 123 -7.64 -0.67 -14.70
N PRO A 124 -7.59 -1.90 -14.15
CA PRO A 124 -6.65 -2.92 -14.57
C PRO A 124 -7.16 -3.78 -15.73
N SER A 125 -8.29 -3.44 -16.36
CA SER A 125 -8.94 -4.28 -17.37
C SER A 125 -7.98 -4.66 -18.50
N ARG A 126 -7.26 -3.69 -19.07
CA ARG A 126 -6.30 -3.96 -20.13
C ARG A 126 -5.14 -4.87 -19.68
N ALA A 127 -4.65 -4.69 -18.46
CA ALA A 127 -3.61 -5.55 -17.91
C ALA A 127 -4.11 -6.98 -17.71
N ARG A 128 -5.36 -7.13 -17.26
CA ARG A 128 -6.00 -8.44 -17.13
C ARG A 128 -6.16 -9.14 -18.47
N ASP A 129 -6.67 -8.43 -19.46
CA ASP A 129 -7.03 -9.02 -20.76
C ASP A 129 -5.77 -9.36 -21.60
N VAL A 130 -4.71 -8.57 -21.49
CA VAL A 130 -3.48 -8.74 -22.30
C VAL A 130 -2.39 -9.51 -21.59
N LEU A 131 -2.19 -9.25 -20.29
CA LEU A 131 -1.10 -9.85 -19.49
C LEU A 131 -1.58 -10.95 -18.54
N GLY A 132 -2.90 -11.26 -18.50
CA GLY A 132 -3.46 -12.16 -17.49
C GLY A 132 -3.32 -11.60 -16.06
N TRP A 133 -3.36 -10.26 -15.88
CA TRP A 133 -3.22 -9.62 -14.59
C TRP A 133 -4.29 -10.07 -13.59
N GLN A 134 -3.85 -10.54 -12.45
CA GLN A 134 -4.70 -10.77 -11.27
C GLN A 134 -3.87 -10.51 -10.02
N THR A 135 -4.41 -9.73 -9.09
CA THR A 135 -3.87 -9.61 -7.74
C THR A 135 -4.34 -10.83 -6.93
N VAL A 136 -3.46 -11.41 -6.15
CA VAL A 136 -3.77 -12.56 -5.30
C VAL A 136 -3.58 -12.27 -3.80
N LEU A 137 -2.87 -11.19 -3.47
CA LEU A 137 -2.59 -10.79 -2.10
C LEU A 137 -3.50 -9.63 -1.71
N ASP A 138 -4.27 -9.83 -0.65
CA ASP A 138 -5.24 -8.85 -0.14
C ASP A 138 -4.60 -7.82 0.81
N VAL A 139 -5.41 -6.88 1.30
CA VAL A 139 -4.97 -5.81 2.22
C VAL A 139 -4.45 -6.37 3.54
N ASP A 140 -5.04 -7.45 4.03
CA ASP A 140 -4.61 -8.07 5.27
C ASP A 140 -3.19 -8.62 5.14
N ARG A 141 -2.92 -9.28 4.02
CA ARG A 141 -1.58 -9.77 3.71
C ARG A 141 -0.58 -8.62 3.51
N MET A 142 -0.99 -7.54 2.84
CA MET A 142 -0.17 -6.33 2.69
C MET A 142 0.24 -5.76 4.05
N CYS A 143 -0.70 -5.64 4.99
CA CYS A 143 -0.45 -5.16 6.35
C CYS A 143 0.45 -6.10 7.15
N ALA A 144 0.16 -7.41 7.13
CA ALA A 144 0.93 -8.40 7.87
C ALA A 144 2.39 -8.48 7.40
N ASP A 145 2.63 -8.48 6.09
CA ASP A 145 3.99 -8.55 5.54
C ASP A 145 4.77 -7.25 5.77
N SER A 146 4.10 -6.07 5.69
CA SER A 146 4.71 -4.78 6.05
C SER A 146 5.18 -4.78 7.52
N TRP A 147 4.33 -5.27 8.42
CA TRP A 147 4.67 -5.34 9.84
C TRP A 147 5.78 -6.34 10.13
N ARG A 148 5.75 -7.52 9.50
CA ARG A 148 6.82 -8.52 9.64
C ARG A 148 8.18 -7.95 9.24
N PHE A 149 8.24 -7.23 8.12
CA PHE A 149 9.47 -6.56 7.71
C PHE A 149 9.93 -5.52 8.73
N ARG A 150 9.02 -4.66 9.22
CA ARG A 150 9.35 -3.60 10.17
C ARG A 150 9.83 -4.17 11.51
N SER A 151 9.11 -5.13 12.09
CA SER A 151 9.43 -5.71 13.40
C SER A 151 10.69 -6.56 13.37
N GLY A 152 10.94 -7.31 12.29
CA GLY A 152 12.17 -8.10 12.13
C GLY A 152 13.43 -7.27 11.99
N ASN A 153 13.34 -6.04 11.46
CA ASN A 153 14.49 -5.15 11.29
C ASN A 153 14.71 -4.20 12.47
N GLN A 154 13.83 -4.17 13.48
CA GLN A 154 14.05 -3.39 14.71
C GLN A 154 15.07 -4.05 15.65
N THR A 155 15.29 -5.35 15.52
CA THR A 155 16.25 -6.10 16.37
C THR A 155 17.70 -6.01 15.89
N GLY A 156 17.96 -5.34 14.76
CA GLY A 156 19.29 -5.25 14.13
C GLY A 156 20.00 -3.91 14.17
N SER A 157 19.50 -2.91 14.93
CA SER A 157 20.10 -1.56 14.99
C SER A 157 20.58 -1.18 16.37
N GLU A 158 21.21 -2.11 17.09
CA GLU A 158 22.10 -1.82 18.21
C GLU A 158 23.50 -2.34 17.87
N ASP A 159 24.22 -1.60 16.98
CA ASP A 159 25.68 -1.62 16.89
C ASP A 159 26.15 -0.30 16.26
#